data_00ea920f9c4421fca0c1e0f98ac26982
#
_entry.id   00ea920f9c4421fca0c1e0f98ac26982
#
_cell.length_a   1.000
_cell.length_b   1.000
_cell.length_c   1.000
_cell.angle_alpha   90.00
_cell.angle_beta   90.00
_cell.angle_gamma   90.00
#
_symmetry.space_group_name_H-M   'P 1'
#
loop_
_entity.id
_entity.type
_entity.pdbx_description
1 polymer ?
#
loop_
_entity_poly.entity_id
_entity_poly.type
_entity_poly.pdbx_seq_one_letter_code
_entity_poly.pdbx_strand_id
1 'polypeptide(L)'
;LFLNIYDGERLIRTLKKKSPKESGFYKWTWRMDEKGKERPSRKIRKNKFESSGVTVKPGNYKIELTFNDEKSYSSINVINDPRVDVNQNIDQQYNSLKEIDDLLQKSADVVRQLVESKNTASDFKTRLSKLDKDKFKDEINLSSKMVKQTDSLVALFLGKIDKRQGITRNKESNVQEKIYKAYYYINSRPNGNTITESNLMKHANNSLNKAVKLVNAFFIEKWKSYKEQMDKLEYSEFKDVKQF
;
A
#
# COMPACT_ATOMS: atom_id res chain seq x y z
N LEU A 1 -24.41 0.22 9.05
CA LEU A 1 -24.16 -0.76 10.07
C LEU A 1 -22.67 -1.00 10.18
N PHE A 2 -22.10 -0.90 11.37
CA PHE A 2 -20.69 -1.10 11.63
C PHE A 2 -20.51 -2.14 12.72
N LEU A 3 -19.55 -3.02 12.54
CA LEU A 3 -19.07 -3.94 13.56
C LEU A 3 -17.61 -3.61 13.85
N ASN A 4 -17.36 -3.04 15.01
CA ASN A 4 -16.03 -2.70 15.51
C ASN A 4 -15.54 -3.80 16.43
N ILE A 5 -14.28 -4.19 16.26
CA ILE A 5 -13.62 -5.24 17.02
C ILE A 5 -12.42 -4.63 17.73
N TYR A 6 -12.32 -4.89 19.03
CA TYR A 6 -11.30 -4.29 19.91
C TYR A 6 -10.48 -5.37 20.61
N ASP A 7 -9.19 -5.10 20.73
CA ASP A 7 -8.24 -5.78 21.60
C ASP A 7 -7.96 -4.86 22.79
N GLY A 8 -8.59 -5.14 23.92
CA GLY A 8 -8.70 -4.16 25.00
C GLY A 8 -9.41 -2.89 24.54
N GLU A 9 -8.75 -1.75 24.65
CA GLU A 9 -9.26 -0.46 24.17
C GLU A 9 -8.86 -0.15 22.70
N ARG A 10 -7.98 -0.97 22.11
CA ARG A 10 -7.47 -0.76 20.76
C ARG A 10 -8.45 -1.26 19.71
N LEU A 11 -9.03 -0.37 18.89
CA LEU A 11 -9.81 -0.75 17.72
C LEU A 11 -8.90 -1.43 16.69
N ILE A 12 -9.14 -2.71 16.40
CA ILE A 12 -8.33 -3.52 15.50
C ILE A 12 -8.97 -3.75 14.14
N ARG A 13 -10.31 -3.73 14.06
CA ARG A 13 -11.03 -3.97 12.82
C ARG A 13 -12.38 -3.29 12.79
N THR A 14 -12.77 -2.72 11.63
CA THR A 14 -14.13 -2.26 11.37
C THR A 14 -14.71 -2.97 10.16
N LEU A 15 -15.79 -3.71 10.34
CA LEU A 15 -16.54 -4.32 9.27
C LEU A 15 -17.77 -3.46 8.97
N LYS A 16 -18.06 -3.25 7.68
CA LYS A 16 -19.19 -2.43 7.22
C LYS A 16 -20.16 -3.27 6.40
N LYS A 17 -21.44 -3.12 6.67
CA LYS A 17 -22.52 -3.65 5.83
C LYS A 17 -23.59 -2.59 5.61
N LYS A 18 -24.32 -2.72 4.50
CA LYS A 18 -25.57 -1.97 4.32
C LYS A 18 -26.56 -2.42 5.39
N SER A 19 -27.36 -1.49 5.91
CA SER A 19 -28.45 -1.82 6.82
C SER A 19 -29.44 -2.76 6.13
N PRO A 20 -29.89 -3.81 6.81
CA PRO A 20 -30.96 -4.66 6.30
C PRO A 20 -32.26 -3.84 6.17
N LYS A 21 -33.07 -4.18 5.19
CA LYS A 21 -34.38 -3.54 4.97
C LYS A 21 -35.52 -4.19 5.77
N GLU A 22 -35.33 -5.42 6.19
CA GLU A 22 -36.31 -6.24 6.88
C GLU A 22 -35.80 -6.73 8.22
N SER A 23 -36.67 -7.01 9.15
CA SER A 23 -36.36 -7.67 10.41
C SER A 23 -35.91 -9.11 10.16
N GLY A 24 -34.94 -9.61 10.93
CA GLY A 24 -34.47 -10.98 10.78
C GLY A 24 -33.08 -11.22 11.41
N PHE A 25 -32.59 -12.44 11.21
CA PHE A 25 -31.27 -12.83 11.66
C PHE A 25 -30.25 -12.60 10.56
N TYR A 26 -29.16 -11.89 10.89
CA TYR A 26 -28.12 -11.56 9.93
C TYR A 26 -26.75 -12.04 10.41
N LYS A 27 -26.04 -12.75 9.53
CA LYS A 27 -24.72 -13.28 9.81
C LYS A 27 -23.62 -12.28 9.46
N TRP A 28 -22.70 -12.06 10.40
CA TRP A 28 -21.40 -11.42 10.18
C TRP A 28 -20.30 -12.46 10.23
N THR A 29 -19.29 -12.24 9.41
CA THR A 29 -18.08 -13.08 9.42
C THR A 29 -16.88 -12.17 9.63
N TRP A 30 -16.20 -12.37 10.75
CA TRP A 30 -14.87 -11.83 11.00
C TRP A 30 -13.85 -12.94 10.74
N ARG A 31 -12.78 -12.64 10.02
CA ARG A 31 -11.73 -13.62 9.68
C ARG A 31 -10.62 -13.70 10.73
N MET A 32 -10.87 -13.20 11.92
CA MET A 32 -9.88 -13.13 13.02
C MET A 32 -8.62 -12.37 12.58
N ASP A 33 -8.80 -11.28 11.84
CA ASP A 33 -7.73 -10.44 11.32
C ASP A 33 -7.89 -8.99 11.79
N GLU A 34 -6.77 -8.31 11.93
CA GLU A 34 -6.75 -6.87 12.13
C GLU A 34 -6.94 -6.12 10.80
N LYS A 35 -7.11 -4.81 10.87
CA LYS A 35 -7.02 -3.94 9.71
C LYS A 35 -5.62 -4.02 9.11
N GLY A 36 -5.55 -4.42 7.86
CA GLY A 36 -4.30 -4.49 7.11
C GLY A 36 -3.82 -3.14 6.64
N LYS A 37 -2.55 -3.07 6.38
CA LYS A 37 -1.87 -1.92 5.80
C LYS A 37 -2.07 -1.85 4.28
N GLU A 38 -1.78 -0.68 3.71
CA GLU A 38 -1.82 -0.53 2.26
C GLU A 38 -0.66 -1.27 1.59
N ARG A 39 -0.91 -1.73 0.37
CA ARG A 39 0.09 -2.40 -0.45
C ARG A 39 0.51 -1.50 -1.60
N PRO A 40 1.79 -1.49 -1.96
CA PRO A 40 2.28 -0.67 -3.05
C PRO A 40 1.57 -1.02 -4.37
N SER A 41 1.15 0.01 -5.12
CA SER A 41 0.39 -0.15 -6.36
C SER A 41 0.71 0.96 -7.35
N ARG A 42 0.79 0.61 -8.65
CA ARG A 42 0.91 1.59 -9.74
C ARG A 42 -0.35 2.41 -9.98
N LYS A 43 -1.47 2.03 -9.36
CA LYS A 43 -2.75 2.74 -9.45
C LYS A 43 -3.13 3.26 -8.08
N ILE A 44 -3.43 4.54 -8.00
CA ILE A 44 -4.00 5.14 -6.79
C ILE A 44 -5.45 4.67 -6.70
N ARG A 45 -5.77 3.90 -5.68
CA ARG A 45 -7.11 3.37 -5.43
C ARG A 45 -7.66 3.99 -4.15
N LYS A 46 -8.91 4.42 -4.19
CA LYS A 46 -9.67 4.73 -2.96
C LYS A 46 -10.35 3.44 -2.50
N ASN A 47 -9.82 2.82 -1.46
CA ASN A 47 -10.44 1.64 -0.88
C ASN A 47 -11.68 2.04 -0.07
N LYS A 48 -12.80 1.37 -0.32
CA LYS A 48 -14.04 1.57 0.45
C LYS A 48 -14.07 0.73 1.72
N PHE A 49 -13.28 -0.32 1.79
CA PHE A 49 -13.23 -1.28 2.89
C PHE A 49 -11.80 -1.45 3.38
N GLU A 50 -11.68 -1.81 4.67
CA GLU A 50 -10.40 -2.17 5.24
C GLU A 50 -9.86 -3.47 4.62
N SER A 51 -8.57 -3.46 4.26
CA SER A 51 -7.89 -4.69 3.82
C SER A 51 -7.70 -5.66 4.98
N SER A 52 -7.55 -6.95 4.70
CA SER A 52 -7.12 -7.95 5.68
C SER A 52 -5.68 -7.67 6.10
N GLY A 53 -5.44 -7.75 7.40
CA GLY A 53 -4.13 -7.60 8.03
C GLY A 53 -3.65 -8.89 8.70
N VAL A 54 -2.90 -8.73 9.77
CA VAL A 54 -2.36 -9.83 10.54
C VAL A 54 -3.47 -10.55 11.29
N THR A 55 -3.40 -11.89 11.36
CA THR A 55 -4.29 -12.70 12.20
C THR A 55 -4.08 -12.34 13.66
N VAL A 56 -5.17 -12.18 14.38
CA VAL A 56 -5.13 -11.87 15.81
C VAL A 56 -4.60 -13.04 16.63
N LYS A 57 -4.04 -12.74 17.80
CA LYS A 57 -3.62 -13.74 18.77
C LYS A 57 -4.82 -14.36 19.49
N PRO A 58 -4.69 -15.52 20.08
CA PRO A 58 -5.67 -16.02 21.04
C PRO A 58 -5.90 -15.01 22.16
N GLY A 59 -7.16 -14.80 22.51
CA GLY A 59 -7.54 -13.79 23.51
C GLY A 59 -9.02 -13.45 23.45
N ASN A 60 -9.44 -12.55 24.32
CA ASN A 60 -10.82 -12.09 24.40
C ASN A 60 -10.97 -10.73 23.72
N TYR A 61 -11.84 -10.65 22.71
CA TYR A 61 -12.05 -9.48 21.87
C TYR A 61 -13.44 -8.91 22.13
N LYS A 62 -13.49 -7.60 22.41
CA LYS A 62 -14.75 -6.86 22.54
C LYS A 62 -15.30 -6.55 21.16
N ILE A 63 -16.60 -6.73 21.00
CA ILE A 63 -17.34 -6.42 19.78
C ILE A 63 -18.34 -5.31 20.09
N GLU A 64 -18.35 -4.28 19.25
CA GLU A 64 -19.35 -3.21 19.29
C GLU A 64 -20.10 -3.21 17.94
N LEU A 65 -21.38 -3.47 17.98
CA LEU A 65 -22.28 -3.29 16.83
C LEU A 65 -22.92 -1.90 16.92
N THR A 66 -22.75 -1.10 15.87
CA THR A 66 -23.39 0.22 15.76
C THR A 66 -24.40 0.20 14.63
N PHE A 67 -25.65 0.52 14.96
CA PHE A 67 -26.77 0.66 14.03
C PHE A 67 -27.44 2.02 14.29
N ASN A 68 -27.36 2.92 13.32
CA ASN A 68 -27.67 4.34 13.50
C ASN A 68 -26.88 4.90 14.71
N ASP A 69 -27.57 5.42 15.73
CA ASP A 69 -26.97 5.96 16.96
C ASP A 69 -26.95 4.95 18.11
N GLU A 70 -27.52 3.75 17.90
CA GLU A 70 -27.57 2.71 18.91
C GLU A 70 -26.34 1.81 18.87
N LYS A 71 -25.89 1.38 20.05
CA LYS A 71 -24.74 0.50 20.22
C LYS A 71 -25.11 -0.72 21.05
N SER A 72 -24.62 -1.88 20.60
CA SER A 72 -24.70 -3.13 21.35
C SER A 72 -23.30 -3.74 21.47
N TYR A 73 -23.05 -4.41 22.59
CA TYR A 73 -21.74 -4.95 22.92
C TYR A 73 -21.80 -6.45 23.15
N SER A 74 -20.74 -7.14 22.76
CA SER A 74 -20.53 -8.56 23.03
C SER A 74 -19.01 -8.84 23.09
N SER A 75 -18.64 -10.09 23.36
CA SER A 75 -17.25 -10.53 23.29
C SER A 75 -17.10 -11.84 22.53
N ILE A 76 -15.94 -12.03 21.94
CA ILE A 76 -15.53 -13.29 21.28
C ILE A 76 -14.22 -13.73 21.90
N ASN A 77 -14.17 -14.99 22.36
CA ASN A 77 -12.94 -15.61 22.79
C ASN A 77 -12.31 -16.40 21.62
N VAL A 78 -11.14 -15.97 21.17
CA VAL A 78 -10.35 -16.66 20.14
C VAL A 78 -9.40 -17.60 20.85
N ILE A 79 -9.45 -18.87 20.48
CA ILE A 79 -8.60 -19.92 21.06
C ILE A 79 -7.69 -20.51 19.97
N ASN A 80 -6.57 -21.10 20.38
CA ASN A 80 -5.74 -21.89 19.49
C ASN A 80 -6.49 -23.13 18.99
N ASP A 81 -6.15 -23.60 17.78
CA ASP A 81 -6.59 -24.91 17.31
C ASP A 81 -5.98 -25.99 18.23
N PRO A 82 -6.80 -26.80 18.96
CA PRO A 82 -6.29 -27.77 19.89
C PRO A 82 -5.49 -28.92 19.25
N ARG A 83 -5.58 -29.06 17.93
CA ARG A 83 -4.82 -30.05 17.15
C ARG A 83 -3.41 -29.60 16.83
N VAL A 84 -3.11 -28.32 16.99
CA VAL A 84 -1.79 -27.76 16.70
C VAL A 84 -1.08 -27.53 18.02
N ASP A 85 0.04 -28.19 18.20
CA ASP A 85 0.93 -27.90 19.33
C ASP A 85 1.62 -26.57 19.09
N VAL A 86 1.02 -25.52 19.67
CA VAL A 86 1.51 -24.15 19.52
C VAL A 86 2.49 -23.88 20.64
N ASN A 87 3.76 -24.05 20.33
CA ASN A 87 4.83 -23.62 21.22
C ASN A 87 4.90 -22.09 21.34
N GLN A 88 5.41 -21.65 22.44
CA GLN A 88 5.49 -20.36 23.12
C GLN A 88 5.85 -19.10 22.31
N ASN A 89 5.91 -19.11 20.98
CA ASN A 89 6.43 -18.00 20.16
C ASN A 89 5.39 -17.32 19.25
N ILE A 90 4.09 -17.41 19.60
CA ILE A 90 3.01 -16.68 18.86
C ILE A 90 3.29 -15.20 18.85
N ASP A 91 3.77 -14.63 19.94
CA ASP A 91 4.10 -13.21 20.03
C ASP A 91 5.20 -12.80 19.05
N GLN A 92 6.23 -13.63 18.92
CA GLN A 92 7.31 -13.38 17.96
C GLN A 92 6.80 -13.40 16.51
N GLN A 93 6.00 -14.40 16.15
CA GLN A 93 5.40 -14.48 14.82
C GLN A 93 4.50 -13.29 14.55
N TYR A 94 3.59 -12.96 15.47
CA TYR A 94 2.68 -11.82 15.35
C TYR A 94 3.44 -10.52 15.19
N ASN A 95 4.45 -10.24 16.01
CA ASN A 95 5.26 -9.03 15.94
C ASN A 95 6.01 -8.93 14.60
N SER A 96 6.55 -10.05 14.10
CA SER A 96 7.22 -10.08 12.80
C SER A 96 6.26 -9.83 11.64
N LEU A 97 5.02 -10.33 11.70
CA LEU A 97 4.00 -10.04 10.70
C LEU A 97 3.55 -8.57 10.75
N LYS A 98 3.50 -7.97 11.94
CA LYS A 98 3.26 -6.52 12.10
C LYS A 98 4.39 -5.68 11.49
N GLU A 99 5.64 -6.09 11.70
CA GLU A 99 6.79 -5.44 11.07
C GLU A 99 6.72 -5.52 9.54
N ILE A 100 6.31 -6.67 8.98
CA ILE A 100 6.06 -6.83 7.53
C ILE A 100 4.97 -5.88 7.04
N ASP A 101 3.87 -5.75 7.76
CA ASP A 101 2.80 -4.81 7.43
C ASP A 101 3.33 -3.36 7.40
N ASP A 102 4.21 -2.98 8.32
CA ASP A 102 4.85 -1.66 8.32
C ASP A 102 5.80 -1.45 7.14
N LEU A 103 6.54 -2.49 6.73
CA LEU A 103 7.35 -2.45 5.50
C LEU A 103 6.47 -2.29 4.25
N LEU A 104 5.32 -2.96 4.19
CA LEU A 104 4.35 -2.82 3.11
C LEU A 104 3.75 -1.41 3.07
N GLN A 105 3.35 -0.85 4.22
CA GLN A 105 2.83 0.51 4.31
C GLN A 105 3.85 1.54 3.84
N LYS A 106 5.08 1.47 4.35
CA LYS A 106 6.18 2.36 3.93
C LYS A 106 6.44 2.25 2.43
N SER A 107 6.43 1.03 1.90
CA SER A 107 6.57 0.80 0.46
C SER A 107 5.41 1.40 -0.34
N ALA A 108 4.16 1.29 0.18
CA ALA A 108 2.97 1.85 -0.46
C ALA A 108 3.01 3.38 -0.50
N ASP A 109 3.43 4.02 0.59
CA ASP A 109 3.51 5.49 0.68
C ASP A 109 4.54 6.05 -0.29
N VAL A 110 5.73 5.42 -0.37
CA VAL A 110 6.79 5.83 -1.31
C VAL A 110 6.34 5.63 -2.76
N VAL A 111 5.73 4.49 -3.09
CA VAL A 111 5.24 4.22 -4.45
C VAL A 111 4.10 5.17 -4.81
N ARG A 112 3.20 5.49 -3.87
CA ARG A 112 2.12 6.46 -4.09
C ARG A 112 2.69 7.83 -4.45
N GLN A 113 3.65 8.34 -3.70
CA GLN A 113 4.31 9.62 -3.96
C GLN A 113 4.97 9.63 -5.34
N LEU A 114 5.65 8.56 -5.74
CA LEU A 114 6.24 8.42 -7.08
C LEU A 114 5.15 8.44 -8.17
N VAL A 115 4.04 7.73 -7.98
CA VAL A 115 2.93 7.68 -8.94
C VAL A 115 2.25 9.04 -9.08
N GLU A 116 2.03 9.75 -7.98
CA GLU A 116 1.50 11.12 -7.99
C GLU A 116 2.43 12.07 -8.74
N SER A 117 3.71 12.02 -8.45
CA SER A 117 4.74 12.81 -9.15
C SER A 117 4.79 12.49 -10.65
N LYS A 118 4.70 11.20 -11.01
CA LYS A 118 4.59 10.79 -12.41
C LYS A 118 3.37 11.38 -13.11
N ASN A 119 2.21 11.33 -12.45
CA ASN A 119 0.97 11.86 -12.99
C ASN A 119 1.10 13.38 -13.21
N THR A 120 1.63 14.11 -12.24
CA THR A 120 1.91 15.55 -12.36
C THR A 120 2.81 15.85 -13.57
N ALA A 121 3.92 15.13 -13.71
CA ALA A 121 4.81 15.34 -14.87
C ALA A 121 4.15 14.97 -16.21
N SER A 122 3.31 13.93 -16.21
CA SER A 122 2.55 13.54 -17.40
C SER A 122 1.49 14.59 -17.79
N ASP A 123 0.86 15.21 -16.80
CA ASP A 123 -0.13 16.27 -17.01
C ASP A 123 0.53 17.53 -17.57
N PHE A 124 1.67 17.97 -17.02
CA PHE A 124 2.46 19.06 -17.59
C PHE A 124 2.83 18.79 -19.04
N LYS A 125 3.40 17.60 -19.32
CA LYS A 125 3.73 17.19 -20.68
C LYS A 125 2.52 17.33 -21.63
N THR A 126 1.36 16.82 -21.19
CA THR A 126 0.14 16.81 -22.01
C THR A 126 -0.40 18.21 -22.24
N ARG A 127 -0.44 19.05 -21.20
CA ARG A 127 -0.90 20.45 -21.30
C ARG A 127 -0.01 21.28 -22.21
N LEU A 128 1.30 21.28 -21.97
CA LEU A 128 2.25 22.05 -22.77
C LEU A 128 2.26 21.61 -24.25
N SER A 129 2.13 20.31 -24.52
CA SER A 129 2.02 19.79 -25.89
C SER A 129 0.74 20.23 -26.61
N LYS A 130 -0.35 20.52 -25.87
CA LYS A 130 -1.61 21.02 -26.44
C LYS A 130 -1.61 22.53 -26.66
N LEU A 131 -0.84 23.26 -25.86
CA LEU A 131 -0.70 24.73 -25.98
C LEU A 131 0.17 25.09 -27.18
N ASP A 132 1.46 24.79 -27.09
CA ASP A 132 2.43 25.00 -28.15
C ASP A 132 3.60 24.03 -27.98
N LYS A 133 3.67 23.04 -28.86
CA LYS A 133 4.67 21.97 -28.79
C LYS A 133 6.09 22.44 -29.08
N ASP A 134 6.22 23.43 -29.94
CA ASP A 134 7.54 23.93 -30.39
C ASP A 134 8.09 24.91 -29.35
N LYS A 135 7.25 25.82 -28.84
CA LYS A 135 7.60 26.77 -27.78
C LYS A 135 8.04 26.06 -26.49
N PHE A 136 7.37 24.99 -26.08
CA PHE A 136 7.60 24.28 -24.82
C PHE A 136 8.33 22.94 -25.00
N LYS A 137 9.12 22.79 -26.06
CA LYS A 137 9.79 21.53 -26.40
C LYS A 137 10.69 21.01 -25.28
N ASP A 138 11.45 21.89 -24.63
CA ASP A 138 12.40 21.51 -23.59
C ASP A 138 11.69 21.06 -22.30
N GLU A 139 10.63 21.73 -21.91
CA GLU A 139 9.80 21.40 -20.76
C GLU A 139 9.04 20.09 -20.98
N ILE A 140 8.55 19.84 -22.19
CA ILE A 140 7.91 18.60 -22.60
C ILE A 140 8.93 17.44 -22.52
N ASN A 141 10.15 17.64 -22.98
CA ASN A 141 11.23 16.65 -22.90
C ASN A 141 11.63 16.40 -21.46
N LEU A 142 11.75 17.45 -20.65
CA LEU A 142 12.08 17.33 -19.23
C LEU A 142 10.98 16.57 -18.48
N SER A 143 9.72 16.89 -18.70
CA SER A 143 8.57 16.18 -18.14
C SER A 143 8.58 14.69 -18.55
N SER A 144 8.89 14.40 -19.82
CA SER A 144 9.04 13.03 -20.32
C SER A 144 10.18 12.28 -19.62
N LYS A 145 11.29 12.97 -19.29
CA LYS A 145 12.41 12.42 -18.53
C LYS A 145 12.00 12.09 -17.09
N MET A 146 11.23 12.99 -16.43
CA MET A 146 10.70 12.74 -15.08
C MET A 146 9.77 11.54 -15.05
N VAL A 147 8.86 11.40 -16.01
CA VAL A 147 7.98 10.23 -16.14
C VAL A 147 8.79 8.93 -16.24
N LYS A 148 9.83 8.89 -17.07
CA LYS A 148 10.69 7.70 -17.22
C LYS A 148 11.49 7.39 -15.95
N GLN A 149 12.00 8.41 -15.26
CA GLN A 149 12.76 8.23 -14.02
C GLN A 149 11.87 7.71 -12.88
N THR A 150 10.67 8.28 -12.72
CA THR A 150 9.71 7.79 -11.72
C THR A 150 9.27 6.36 -12.00
N ASP A 151 9.03 5.98 -13.28
CA ASP A 151 8.72 4.60 -13.65
C ASP A 151 9.87 3.64 -13.30
N SER A 152 11.12 4.06 -13.49
CA SER A 152 12.28 3.25 -13.13
C SER A 152 12.39 3.08 -11.61
N LEU A 153 12.09 4.12 -10.82
CA LEU A 153 12.05 4.03 -9.36
C LEU A 153 10.90 3.15 -8.87
N VAL A 154 9.70 3.27 -9.43
CA VAL A 154 8.56 2.38 -9.13
C VAL A 154 8.90 0.92 -9.44
N ALA A 155 9.70 0.66 -10.49
CA ALA A 155 10.13 -0.69 -10.84
C ALA A 155 11.05 -1.33 -9.78
N LEU A 156 11.78 -0.55 -8.95
CA LEU A 156 12.53 -1.10 -7.81
C LEU A 156 11.62 -1.77 -6.78
N PHE A 157 10.41 -1.24 -6.61
CA PHE A 157 9.42 -1.76 -5.65
C PHE A 157 8.57 -2.86 -6.25
N LEU A 158 8.09 -2.72 -7.48
CA LEU A 158 7.04 -3.55 -8.10
C LEU A 158 7.52 -4.39 -9.30
N GLY A 159 8.81 -4.35 -9.60
CA GLY A 159 9.36 -4.96 -10.82
C GLY A 159 9.02 -4.17 -12.09
N LYS A 160 9.54 -4.57 -13.22
CA LYS A 160 9.18 -4.03 -14.54
C LYS A 160 7.84 -4.60 -15.01
N ILE A 161 7.08 -3.80 -15.76
CA ILE A 161 5.85 -4.29 -16.39
C ILE A 161 6.24 -5.23 -17.53
N ASP A 162 5.85 -6.48 -17.43
CA ASP A 162 5.99 -7.45 -18.51
C ASP A 162 4.76 -7.39 -19.42
N LYS A 163 4.97 -7.05 -20.68
CA LYS A 163 3.91 -6.96 -21.69
C LYS A 163 3.80 -8.22 -22.56
N ARG A 164 4.63 -9.21 -22.33
CA ARG A 164 4.60 -10.47 -23.08
C ARG A 164 3.35 -11.26 -22.69
N GLN A 165 2.79 -11.98 -23.63
CA GLN A 165 1.71 -12.94 -23.36
C GLN A 165 2.28 -14.24 -22.77
N GLY A 166 1.49 -14.88 -21.91
CA GLY A 166 1.85 -16.14 -21.25
C GLY A 166 2.38 -15.98 -19.84
N ILE A 167 2.90 -17.08 -19.30
CA ILE A 167 3.47 -17.12 -17.93
C ILE A 167 4.88 -16.53 -17.98
N THR A 168 4.99 -15.30 -17.50
CA THR A 168 6.27 -14.59 -17.43
C THR A 168 6.69 -14.43 -15.97
N ARG A 169 7.95 -14.69 -15.68
CA ARG A 169 8.56 -14.41 -14.37
C ARG A 169 9.53 -13.26 -14.51
N ASN A 170 9.38 -12.23 -13.68
CA ASN A 170 10.42 -11.22 -13.53
C ASN A 170 11.67 -11.89 -12.97
N LYS A 171 12.78 -11.80 -13.69
CA LYS A 171 14.06 -12.35 -13.24
C LYS A 171 14.71 -11.52 -12.14
N GLU A 172 14.35 -10.24 -12.04
CA GLU A 172 14.93 -9.31 -11.07
C GLU A 172 14.05 -9.27 -9.82
N SER A 173 14.62 -9.65 -8.68
CA SER A 173 13.96 -9.57 -7.38
C SER A 173 13.76 -8.11 -6.98
N ASN A 174 12.52 -7.69 -6.75
CA ASN A 174 12.14 -6.35 -6.32
C ASN A 174 11.83 -6.32 -4.81
N VAL A 175 11.60 -5.10 -4.26
CA VAL A 175 11.31 -4.91 -2.84
C VAL A 175 10.09 -5.71 -2.39
N GLN A 176 9.00 -5.64 -3.17
CA GLN A 176 7.73 -6.32 -2.82
C GLN A 176 7.89 -7.84 -2.77
N GLU A 177 8.62 -8.43 -3.70
CA GLU A 177 8.88 -9.88 -3.68
C GLU A 177 9.65 -10.31 -2.44
N LYS A 178 10.63 -9.52 -1.99
CA LYS A 178 11.40 -9.83 -0.78
C LYS A 178 10.53 -9.72 0.47
N ILE A 179 9.66 -8.70 0.55
CA ILE A 179 8.72 -8.55 1.66
C ILE A 179 7.73 -9.72 1.68
N TYR A 180 7.15 -10.10 0.53
CA TYR A 180 6.24 -11.24 0.47
C TYR A 180 6.92 -12.57 0.75
N LYS A 181 8.17 -12.74 0.33
CA LYS A 181 8.92 -13.95 0.68
C LYS A 181 9.08 -14.07 2.19
N ALA A 182 9.46 -12.99 2.88
CA ALA A 182 9.51 -12.97 4.34
C ALA A 182 8.14 -13.28 4.96
N TYR A 183 7.07 -12.64 4.47
CA TYR A 183 5.70 -12.88 4.90
C TYR A 183 5.31 -14.36 4.81
N TYR A 184 5.50 -15.01 3.66
CA TYR A 184 5.11 -16.40 3.46
C TYR A 184 5.83 -17.36 4.40
N TYR A 185 7.14 -17.15 4.59
CA TYR A 185 7.91 -18.01 5.48
C TYR A 185 7.50 -17.82 6.95
N ILE A 186 7.34 -16.60 7.41
CA ILE A 186 6.94 -16.29 8.79
C ILE A 186 5.50 -16.76 9.05
N ASN A 187 4.58 -16.47 8.13
CA ASN A 187 3.16 -16.81 8.28
C ASN A 187 2.92 -18.34 8.28
N SER A 188 3.80 -19.12 7.65
CA SER A 188 3.70 -20.58 7.62
C SER A 188 4.24 -21.28 8.86
N ARG A 189 4.82 -20.53 9.82
CA ARG A 189 5.48 -21.09 11.01
C ARG A 189 4.81 -20.61 12.31
N PRO A 190 3.95 -21.41 12.92
CA PRO A 190 3.28 -21.03 14.18
C PRO A 190 4.24 -20.97 15.39
N ASN A 191 5.41 -21.57 15.29
CA ASN A 191 6.36 -21.75 16.42
C ASN A 191 7.46 -20.67 16.48
N GLY A 192 7.24 -19.51 15.82
CA GLY A 192 8.19 -18.40 15.81
C GLY A 192 9.25 -18.50 14.70
N ASN A 193 10.11 -17.49 14.65
CA ASN A 193 11.09 -17.33 13.60
C ASN A 193 12.35 -18.14 13.87
N THR A 194 12.85 -18.80 12.84
CA THR A 194 14.23 -19.33 12.80
C THR A 194 15.19 -18.28 12.22
N ILE A 195 16.46 -18.68 12.09
CA ILE A 195 17.47 -17.84 11.43
C ILE A 195 17.11 -17.54 9.98
N THR A 196 16.37 -18.42 9.31
CA THR A 196 15.92 -18.22 7.91
C THR A 196 14.92 -17.08 7.81
N GLU A 197 13.88 -17.06 8.63
CA GLU A 197 12.87 -16.00 8.66
C GLU A 197 13.49 -14.67 9.07
N SER A 198 14.38 -14.67 10.07
CA SER A 198 15.12 -13.50 10.51
C SER A 198 15.99 -12.91 9.39
N ASN A 199 16.67 -13.75 8.61
CA ASN A 199 17.45 -13.32 7.46
C ASN A 199 16.58 -12.77 6.34
N LEU A 200 15.42 -13.38 6.06
CA LEU A 200 14.47 -12.88 5.06
C LEU A 200 13.93 -11.49 5.44
N MET A 201 13.60 -11.27 6.71
CA MET A 201 13.21 -9.95 7.23
C MET A 201 14.32 -8.92 7.02
N LYS A 202 15.55 -9.26 7.37
CA LYS A 202 16.72 -8.41 7.19
C LYS A 202 16.94 -8.06 5.71
N HIS A 203 16.79 -9.04 4.81
CA HIS A 203 16.88 -8.82 3.37
C HIS A 203 15.77 -7.91 2.83
N ALA A 204 14.53 -8.08 3.29
CA ALA A 204 13.41 -7.23 2.92
C ALA A 204 13.64 -5.77 3.37
N ASN A 205 14.01 -5.57 4.63
CA ASN A 205 14.27 -4.27 5.22
C ASN A 205 15.43 -3.54 4.52
N ASN A 206 16.57 -4.23 4.29
CA ASN A 206 17.71 -3.69 3.58
C ASN A 206 17.35 -3.29 2.14
N SER A 207 16.56 -4.09 1.45
CA SER A 207 16.11 -3.80 0.08
C SER A 207 15.21 -2.55 0.03
N LEU A 208 14.25 -2.45 0.96
CA LEU A 208 13.38 -1.28 1.10
C LEU A 208 14.21 -0.01 1.39
N ASN A 209 15.09 -0.07 2.37
CA ASN A 209 15.92 1.09 2.75
C ASN A 209 16.84 1.56 1.61
N LYS A 210 17.42 0.64 0.83
CA LYS A 210 18.20 1.01 -0.37
C LYS A 210 17.33 1.70 -1.42
N ALA A 211 16.13 1.19 -1.69
CA ALA A 211 15.21 1.80 -2.65
C ALA A 211 14.73 3.18 -2.18
N VAL A 212 14.41 3.35 -0.89
CA VAL A 212 14.00 4.63 -0.29
C VAL A 212 15.10 5.67 -0.41
N LYS A 213 16.37 5.30 -0.17
CA LYS A 213 17.52 6.22 -0.35
C LYS A 213 17.59 6.77 -1.78
N LEU A 214 17.40 5.91 -2.79
CA LEU A 214 17.39 6.34 -4.20
C LEU A 214 16.22 7.26 -4.52
N VAL A 215 15.04 6.98 -3.96
CA VAL A 215 13.86 7.84 -4.13
C VAL A 215 14.07 9.20 -3.46
N ASN A 216 14.63 9.24 -2.25
CA ASN A 216 14.92 10.50 -1.56
C ASN A 216 15.93 11.35 -2.35
N ALA A 217 17.01 10.76 -2.86
CA ALA A 217 17.97 11.46 -3.72
C ALA A 217 17.31 12.03 -4.99
N PHE A 218 16.42 11.26 -5.63
CA PHE A 218 15.65 11.74 -6.78
C PHE A 218 14.80 12.95 -6.43
N PHE A 219 14.08 12.94 -5.30
CA PHE A 219 13.22 14.05 -4.90
C PHE A 219 14.02 15.31 -4.55
N ILE A 220 15.13 15.15 -3.84
CA ILE A 220 15.98 16.27 -3.41
C ILE A 220 16.70 16.93 -4.60
N GLU A 221 17.25 16.13 -5.53
CA GLU A 221 18.10 16.65 -6.58
C GLU A 221 17.32 16.98 -7.86
N LYS A 222 16.53 16.01 -8.35
CA LYS A 222 15.94 16.08 -9.71
C LYS A 222 14.52 16.64 -9.69
N TRP A 223 13.68 16.14 -8.80
CA TRP A 223 12.29 16.57 -8.71
C TRP A 223 12.18 18.01 -8.25
N LYS A 224 12.99 18.43 -7.27
CA LYS A 224 13.01 19.82 -6.81
C LYS A 224 13.39 20.78 -7.95
N SER A 225 14.46 20.48 -8.69
CA SER A 225 14.86 21.29 -9.85
C SER A 225 13.77 21.33 -10.94
N TYR A 226 13.13 20.17 -11.23
CA TYR A 226 12.01 20.10 -12.16
C TYR A 226 10.84 21.00 -11.72
N LYS A 227 10.46 20.91 -10.45
CA LYS A 227 9.39 21.74 -9.89
C LYS A 227 9.70 23.23 -10.04
N GLU A 228 10.92 23.66 -9.65
CA GLU A 228 11.33 25.07 -9.76
C GLU A 228 11.33 25.59 -11.19
N GLN A 229 11.59 24.75 -12.18
CA GLN A 229 11.49 25.11 -13.59
C GLN A 229 10.03 25.23 -14.04
N MET A 230 9.17 24.26 -13.67
CA MET A 230 7.74 24.30 -14.04
C MET A 230 6.99 25.45 -13.36
N ASP A 231 7.32 25.79 -12.11
CA ASP A 231 6.70 26.91 -11.36
C ASP A 231 7.03 28.30 -11.96
N LYS A 232 8.07 28.41 -12.77
CA LYS A 232 8.47 29.66 -13.46
C LYS A 232 7.80 29.82 -14.83
N LEU A 233 7.06 28.83 -15.31
CA LEU A 233 6.45 28.90 -16.63
C LEU A 233 5.22 29.83 -16.62
N GLU A 234 5.29 30.84 -17.44
CA GLU A 234 4.15 31.70 -17.73
C GLU A 234 3.42 31.16 -18.95
N TYR A 235 2.22 30.64 -18.77
CA TYR A 235 1.33 30.21 -19.83
C TYR A 235 -0.14 30.39 -19.45
N SER A 236 -0.98 30.62 -20.43
CA SER A 236 -2.44 30.63 -20.27
C SER A 236 -3.02 29.32 -20.79
N GLU A 237 -3.94 28.71 -20.04
CA GLU A 237 -4.72 27.57 -20.51
C GLU A 237 -5.83 28.00 -21.51
N PHE A 238 -6.13 29.27 -21.57
CA PHE A 238 -7.13 29.84 -22.50
C PHE A 238 -6.52 30.15 -23.86
N LYS A 239 -7.20 29.71 -24.90
CA LYS A 239 -6.85 30.06 -26.27
C LYS A 239 -7.54 31.39 -26.63
N ASP A 240 -6.89 32.21 -27.46
CA ASP A 240 -7.52 33.39 -28.03
C ASP A 240 -8.75 32.97 -28.82
N VAL A 241 -9.88 33.60 -28.51
CA VAL A 241 -11.15 33.35 -29.19
C VAL A 241 -11.21 34.25 -30.44
N LYS A 242 -11.38 33.64 -31.62
CA LYS A 242 -11.68 34.36 -32.82
C LYS A 242 -13.13 34.82 -32.78
N GLN A 243 -13.37 36.11 -33.04
CA GLN A 243 -14.72 36.58 -33.32
C GLN A 243 -15.08 36.19 -34.75
N PHE A 244 -16.30 35.69 -34.96
CA PHE A 244 -16.85 35.28 -36.24
C PHE A 244 -17.92 36.29 -36.67
#